data_23e181a5153bc6c7e45b753220a2657c
#
_entry.id   23e181a5153bc6c7e45b753220a2657c
#
_cell.length_a   1.000
_cell.length_b   1.000
_cell.length_c   1.000
_cell.angle_alpha   90.00
_cell.angle_beta   90.00
_cell.angle_gamma   90.00
#
_symmetry.space_group_name_H-M   'P 1'
#
loop_
_entity.id
_entity.type
_entity.pdbx_description
1 polymer ?
#
loop_
_entity_poly.entity_id
_entity_poly.type
_entity_poly.pdbx_seq_one_letter_code
_entity_poly.pdbx_strand_id
1 'polypeptide(L)'
;MNDSYISILIDSMIEKSKALDEVIERDQEQTELIGAEKPDLDAIKNNFDSLGELAKKISKLDDGFEVIYEKVRDEILNNKNAHKDEIKRLKELVAEVTEKAIKIQTTEARNKLAVTEFFTRERRNLGTRRSAVKALNQYKHAMGKAEMQAQPYFLDKRH
;
A
#
# COMPACT_ATOMS: atom_id res chain seq x y z
N MET A 1 -2.69 -19.64 -22.62
CA MET A 1 -2.22 -19.79 -21.23
C MET A 1 -1.52 -18.55 -20.71
N ASN A 2 -0.55 -18.02 -21.43
CA ASN A 2 0.17 -16.81 -21.00
C ASN A 2 -0.74 -15.57 -20.91
N ASP A 3 -1.75 -15.48 -21.77
CA ASP A 3 -2.73 -14.39 -21.72
C ASP A 3 -3.52 -14.41 -20.42
N SER A 4 -3.83 -15.57 -19.89
CA SER A 4 -4.53 -15.71 -18.59
C SER A 4 -3.68 -15.21 -17.45
N TYR A 5 -2.36 -15.47 -17.46
CA TYR A 5 -1.45 -14.98 -16.43
C TYR A 5 -1.27 -13.47 -16.51
N ILE A 6 -1.18 -12.92 -17.72
CA ILE A 6 -1.09 -11.47 -17.92
C ILE A 6 -2.36 -10.79 -17.41
N SER A 7 -3.52 -11.38 -17.69
CA SER A 7 -4.81 -10.90 -17.19
C SER A 7 -4.85 -10.89 -15.65
N ILE A 8 -4.30 -11.93 -15.02
CA ILE A 8 -4.21 -12.00 -13.56
C ILE A 8 -3.32 -10.90 -13.01
N LEU A 9 -2.20 -10.60 -13.68
CA LEU A 9 -1.32 -9.49 -13.29
C LEU A 9 -2.04 -8.14 -13.35
N ILE A 10 -2.81 -7.92 -14.41
CA ILE A 10 -3.61 -6.70 -14.58
C ILE A 10 -4.64 -6.59 -13.46
N ASP A 11 -5.39 -7.64 -13.20
CA ASP A 11 -6.40 -7.68 -12.14
C ASP A 11 -5.79 -7.43 -10.77
N SER A 12 -4.62 -8.00 -10.50
CA SER A 12 -3.89 -7.81 -9.26
C SER A 12 -3.50 -6.35 -9.07
N MET A 13 -3.02 -5.69 -10.13
CA MET A 13 -2.66 -4.27 -10.06
C MET A 13 -3.88 -3.37 -9.89
N ILE A 14 -5.01 -3.72 -10.48
CA ILE A 14 -6.27 -2.99 -10.29
C ILE A 14 -6.70 -3.09 -8.81
N GLU A 15 -6.65 -4.29 -8.23
CA GLU A 15 -6.98 -4.48 -6.83
C GLU A 15 -6.02 -3.74 -5.90
N LYS A 16 -4.73 -3.73 -6.23
CA LYS A 16 -3.74 -2.96 -5.47
C LYS A 16 -4.05 -1.46 -5.54
N SER A 17 -4.38 -0.95 -6.72
CA SER A 17 -4.74 0.46 -6.89
C SER A 17 -5.94 0.85 -6.03
N LYS A 18 -6.96 -0.01 -5.98
CA LYS A 18 -8.14 0.21 -5.13
C LYS A 18 -7.77 0.20 -3.64
N ALA A 19 -6.92 -0.74 -3.22
CA ALA A 19 -6.47 -0.82 -1.84
C ALA A 19 -5.67 0.43 -1.44
N LEU A 20 -4.84 0.96 -2.34
CA LEU A 20 -4.11 2.20 -2.11
C LEU A 20 -5.03 3.41 -1.97
N ASP A 21 -6.12 3.46 -2.73
CA ASP A 21 -7.14 4.52 -2.57
C ASP A 21 -7.74 4.47 -1.16
N GLU A 22 -8.02 3.29 -0.65
CA GLU A 22 -8.53 3.12 0.71
C GLU A 22 -7.51 3.56 1.75
N VAL A 23 -6.22 3.27 1.53
CA VAL A 23 -5.14 3.75 2.41
C VAL A 23 -5.11 5.28 2.43
N ILE A 24 -5.23 5.92 1.28
CA ILE A 24 -5.27 7.39 1.17
C ILE A 24 -6.42 7.96 2.00
N GLU A 25 -7.61 7.35 1.90
CA GLU A 25 -8.78 7.77 2.69
C GLU A 25 -8.54 7.59 4.19
N ARG A 26 -7.95 6.47 4.60
CA ARG A 26 -7.66 6.20 6.02
C ARG A 26 -6.57 7.14 6.56
N ASP A 27 -5.59 7.50 5.73
CA ASP A 27 -4.55 8.46 6.12
C ASP A 27 -5.13 9.86 6.34
N GLN A 28 -6.08 10.28 5.50
CA GLN A 28 -6.79 11.55 5.70
C GLN A 28 -7.63 11.53 6.98
N GLU A 29 -8.34 10.44 7.22
CA GLU A 29 -9.09 10.23 8.45
C GLU A 29 -8.17 10.31 9.67
N GLN A 30 -6.98 9.70 9.59
CA GLN A 30 -5.99 9.75 10.66
C GLN A 30 -5.59 11.19 10.98
N THR A 31 -5.34 12.00 9.97
CA THR A 31 -4.99 13.41 10.14
C THR A 31 -6.07 14.14 10.93
N GLU A 32 -7.32 13.93 10.59
CA GLU A 32 -8.46 14.56 11.26
C GLU A 32 -8.64 14.06 12.69
N LEU A 33 -8.56 12.75 12.89
CA LEU A 33 -8.75 12.13 14.22
C LEU A 33 -7.69 12.58 15.23
N ILE A 34 -6.44 12.62 14.79
CA ILE A 34 -5.31 13.00 15.66
C ILE A 34 -5.31 14.50 15.93
N GLY A 35 -5.78 15.32 14.98
CA GLY A 35 -5.84 16.76 15.11
C GLY A 35 -7.03 17.29 15.89
N ALA A 36 -7.96 16.43 16.30
CA ALA A 36 -9.16 16.85 17.04
C ALA A 36 -8.81 17.33 18.47
N GLU A 37 -9.55 18.32 18.97
CA GLU A 37 -9.35 18.82 20.34
C GLU A 37 -9.56 17.72 21.39
N LYS A 38 -10.58 16.88 21.17
CA LYS A 38 -10.88 15.73 22.04
C LYS A 38 -10.76 14.47 21.19
N PRO A 39 -9.56 13.88 21.13
CA PRO A 39 -9.37 12.69 20.31
C PRO A 39 -10.24 11.52 20.76
N ASP A 40 -10.87 10.86 19.80
CA ASP A 40 -11.61 9.63 20.03
C ASP A 40 -10.62 8.47 19.89
N LEU A 41 -10.20 7.91 21.03
CA LEU A 41 -9.19 6.86 21.08
C LEU A 41 -9.64 5.58 20.37
N ASP A 42 -10.92 5.23 20.46
CA ASP A 42 -11.45 4.05 19.80
C ASP A 42 -11.44 4.22 18.28
N ALA A 43 -11.82 5.41 17.80
CA ALA A 43 -11.77 5.72 16.36
C ALA A 43 -10.34 5.70 15.83
N ILE A 44 -9.38 6.21 16.60
CA ILE A 44 -7.95 6.20 16.23
C ILE A 44 -7.43 4.75 16.16
N LYS A 45 -7.77 3.93 17.15
CA LYS A 45 -7.40 2.51 17.15
C LYS A 45 -7.98 1.81 15.93
N ASN A 46 -9.24 2.02 15.62
CA ASN A 46 -9.90 1.42 14.46
C ASN A 46 -9.25 1.88 13.15
N ASN A 47 -8.85 3.14 13.08
CA ASN A 47 -8.13 3.67 11.92
C ASN A 47 -6.81 2.93 11.71
N PHE A 48 -6.00 2.78 12.75
CA PHE A 48 -4.73 2.05 12.68
C PHE A 48 -4.94 0.57 12.33
N ASP A 49 -5.95 -0.07 12.91
CA ASP A 49 -6.27 -1.46 12.60
C ASP A 49 -6.66 -1.62 11.12
N SER A 50 -7.47 -0.70 10.60
CA SER A 50 -7.87 -0.70 9.17
C SER A 50 -6.66 -0.54 8.25
N LEU A 51 -5.77 0.39 8.58
CA LEU A 51 -4.53 0.60 7.82
C LEU A 51 -3.65 -0.65 7.85
N GLY A 52 -3.55 -1.31 8.99
CA GLY A 52 -2.80 -2.56 9.13
C GLY A 52 -3.37 -3.67 8.25
N GLU A 53 -4.70 -3.81 8.20
CA GLU A 53 -5.35 -4.81 7.36
C GLU A 53 -5.16 -4.51 5.86
N LEU A 54 -5.24 -3.24 5.47
CA LEU A 54 -4.98 -2.82 4.08
C LEU A 54 -3.53 -3.10 3.68
N ALA A 55 -2.58 -2.85 4.58
CA ALA A 55 -1.17 -3.12 4.32
C ALA A 55 -0.92 -4.63 4.12
N LYS A 56 -1.57 -5.48 4.90
CA LYS A 56 -1.50 -6.92 4.72
C LYS A 56 -2.07 -7.35 3.39
N LYS A 57 -3.20 -6.79 2.99
CA LYS A 57 -3.82 -7.07 1.70
C LYS A 57 -2.90 -6.68 0.54
N ILE A 58 -2.28 -5.50 0.60
CA ILE A 58 -1.35 -5.02 -0.42
C ILE A 58 -0.12 -5.92 -0.51
N SER A 59 0.45 -6.30 0.63
CA SER A 59 1.60 -7.21 0.67
C SER A 59 1.27 -8.56 0.02
N LYS A 60 0.09 -9.09 0.29
CA LYS A 60 -0.37 -10.35 -0.29
C LYS A 60 -0.57 -10.24 -1.79
N LEU A 61 -1.13 -9.12 -2.27
CA LEU A 61 -1.27 -8.85 -3.71
C LEU A 61 0.10 -8.77 -4.40
N ASP A 62 1.07 -8.12 -3.77
CA ASP A 62 2.42 -8.00 -4.31
C ASP A 62 3.13 -9.35 -4.38
N ASP A 63 2.98 -10.18 -3.35
CA ASP A 63 3.54 -11.54 -3.34
C ASP A 63 2.93 -12.39 -4.46
N GLY A 64 1.61 -12.30 -4.63
CA GLY A 64 0.91 -13.01 -5.71
C GLY A 64 1.32 -12.52 -7.09
N PHE A 65 1.46 -11.21 -7.26
CA PHE A 65 1.93 -10.61 -8.51
C PHE A 65 3.33 -11.13 -8.87
N GLU A 66 4.23 -11.16 -7.90
CA GLU A 66 5.61 -11.63 -8.11
C GLU A 66 5.64 -13.08 -8.62
N VAL A 67 4.87 -13.96 -8.01
CA VAL A 67 4.78 -15.37 -8.40
C VAL A 67 4.32 -15.51 -9.85
N ILE A 68 3.25 -14.80 -10.24
CA ILE A 68 2.71 -14.88 -11.60
C ILE A 68 3.66 -14.21 -12.60
N TYR A 69 4.24 -13.07 -12.23
CA TYR A 69 5.17 -12.35 -13.11
C TYR A 69 6.38 -13.22 -13.47
N GLU A 70 6.95 -13.95 -12.51
CA GLU A 70 8.08 -14.84 -12.77
C GLU A 70 7.73 -15.93 -13.80
N LYS A 71 6.48 -16.37 -13.85
CA LYS A 71 6.02 -17.37 -14.82
C LYS A 71 5.92 -16.83 -16.24
N VAL A 72 5.66 -15.54 -16.41
CA VAL A 72 5.40 -14.96 -17.74
C VAL A 72 6.42 -13.90 -18.17
N ARG A 73 7.39 -13.63 -17.33
CA ARG A 73 8.38 -12.58 -17.58
C ARG A 73 9.04 -12.70 -18.95
N ASP A 74 9.54 -13.86 -19.27
CA ASP A 74 10.25 -14.10 -20.52
C ASP A 74 9.32 -13.92 -21.73
N GLU A 75 8.08 -14.40 -21.62
CA GLU A 75 7.07 -14.23 -22.67
C GLU A 75 6.76 -12.74 -22.89
N ILE A 76 6.58 -11.99 -21.83
CA ILE A 76 6.31 -10.54 -21.91
C ILE A 76 7.47 -9.81 -22.56
N LEU A 77 8.71 -10.15 -22.18
CA LEU A 77 9.92 -9.48 -22.69
C LEU A 77 10.24 -9.87 -24.12
N ASN A 78 10.01 -11.13 -24.50
CA ASN A 78 10.40 -11.65 -25.82
C ASN A 78 9.31 -11.51 -26.88
N ASN A 79 8.02 -11.44 -26.49
CA ASN A 79 6.88 -11.32 -27.39
C ASN A 79 6.07 -10.05 -27.15
N LYS A 80 6.75 -8.92 -27.04
CA LYS A 80 6.12 -7.61 -26.75
C LYS A 80 5.02 -7.26 -27.72
N ASN A 81 5.20 -7.58 -29.02
CA ASN A 81 4.21 -7.24 -30.04
C ASN A 81 2.92 -8.05 -29.90
N ALA A 82 3.02 -9.31 -29.45
CA ALA A 82 1.86 -10.18 -29.22
C ALA A 82 1.01 -9.71 -28.04
N HIS A 83 1.63 -9.04 -27.04
CA HIS A 83 0.98 -8.61 -25.80
C HIS A 83 1.03 -7.11 -25.63
N LYS A 84 1.09 -6.36 -26.72
CA LYS A 84 1.30 -4.91 -26.72
C LYS A 84 0.29 -4.15 -25.87
N ASP A 85 -0.99 -4.46 -26.01
CA ASP A 85 -2.07 -3.76 -25.31
C ASP A 85 -2.06 -4.08 -23.81
N GLU A 86 -1.84 -5.34 -23.46
CA GLU A 86 -1.77 -5.77 -22.07
C GLU A 86 -0.55 -5.18 -21.37
N ILE A 87 0.60 -5.15 -22.04
CA ILE A 87 1.83 -4.55 -21.50
C ILE A 87 1.63 -3.05 -21.27
N LYS A 88 0.99 -2.37 -22.23
CA LYS A 88 0.67 -0.95 -22.09
C LYS A 88 -0.23 -0.72 -20.87
N ARG A 89 -1.26 -1.54 -20.70
CA ARG A 89 -2.16 -1.45 -19.56
C ARG A 89 -1.43 -1.69 -18.25
N LEU A 90 -0.55 -2.69 -18.19
CA LEU A 90 0.26 -2.95 -16.99
C LEU A 90 1.15 -1.75 -16.64
N LYS A 91 1.80 -1.15 -17.63
CA LYS A 91 2.66 0.02 -17.41
C LYS A 91 1.86 1.20 -16.86
N GLU A 92 0.67 1.44 -17.39
CA GLU A 92 -0.22 2.50 -16.91
C GLU A 92 -0.63 2.25 -15.46
N LEU A 93 -0.97 1.01 -15.12
CA LEU A 93 -1.34 0.63 -13.75
C LEU A 93 -0.17 0.75 -12.79
N VAL A 94 1.04 0.35 -13.20
CA VAL A 94 2.24 0.51 -12.37
C VAL A 94 2.51 1.98 -12.09
N ALA A 95 2.38 2.84 -13.10
CA ALA A 95 2.54 4.29 -12.93
C ALA A 95 1.51 4.85 -11.94
N GLU A 96 0.24 4.44 -12.08
CA GLU A 96 -0.84 4.84 -11.19
C GLU A 96 -0.58 4.41 -9.73
N VAL A 97 -0.19 3.15 -9.53
CA VAL A 97 0.13 2.60 -8.21
C VAL A 97 1.33 3.32 -7.59
N THR A 98 2.36 3.59 -8.38
CA THR A 98 3.56 4.30 -7.91
C THR A 98 3.22 5.72 -7.46
N GLU A 99 2.40 6.43 -8.22
CA GLU A 99 1.95 7.79 -7.87
C GLU A 99 1.16 7.79 -6.55
N LYS A 100 0.26 6.83 -6.38
CA LYS A 100 -0.51 6.67 -5.14
C LYS A 100 0.39 6.34 -3.95
N ALA A 101 1.38 5.46 -4.14
CA ALA A 101 2.34 5.12 -3.09
C ALA A 101 3.16 6.34 -2.64
N ILE A 102 3.57 7.18 -3.57
CA ILE A 102 4.28 8.43 -3.25
C ILE A 102 3.38 9.37 -2.45
N LYS A 103 2.13 9.50 -2.82
CA LYS A 103 1.15 10.32 -2.10
C LYS A 103 0.99 9.83 -0.66
N ILE A 104 0.88 8.52 -0.47
CA ILE A 104 0.77 7.90 0.85
C ILE A 104 2.01 8.21 1.69
N GLN A 105 3.21 8.01 1.14
CA GLN A 105 4.47 8.31 1.84
C GLN A 105 4.53 9.77 2.28
N THR A 106 4.12 10.69 1.43
CA THR A 106 4.10 12.12 1.73
C THR A 106 3.16 12.44 2.88
N THR A 107 1.95 11.89 2.86
CA THR A 107 0.96 12.10 3.93
C THR A 107 1.44 11.50 5.24
N GLU A 108 1.99 10.29 5.21
CA GLU A 108 2.51 9.63 6.41
C GLU A 108 3.70 10.37 7.00
N ALA A 109 4.58 10.92 6.18
CA ALA A 109 5.68 11.73 6.65
C ALA A 109 5.19 12.97 7.38
N ARG A 110 4.13 13.62 6.86
CA ARG A 110 3.51 14.76 7.53
C ARG A 110 2.84 14.38 8.85
N ASN A 111 2.19 13.22 8.90
CA ASN A 111 1.47 12.76 10.08
C ASN A 111 2.37 12.18 11.16
N LYS A 112 3.58 11.79 10.81
CA LYS A 112 4.50 11.10 11.74
C LYS A 112 4.73 11.86 13.04
N LEU A 113 5.02 13.14 12.96
CA LEU A 113 5.25 13.96 14.14
C LEU A 113 3.98 14.10 14.99
N ALA A 114 2.84 14.36 14.32
CA ALA A 114 1.56 14.49 15.00
C ALA A 114 1.16 13.21 15.72
N VAL A 115 1.40 12.05 15.09
CA VAL A 115 1.14 10.72 15.69
C VAL A 115 2.02 10.51 16.92
N THR A 116 3.31 10.86 16.82
CA THR A 116 4.25 10.74 17.94
C THR A 116 3.83 11.61 19.11
N GLU A 117 3.47 12.87 18.83
CA GLU A 117 3.00 13.81 19.86
C GLU A 117 1.71 13.32 20.50
N PHE A 118 0.80 12.76 19.71
CA PHE A 118 -0.44 12.19 20.21
C PHE A 118 -0.16 11.09 21.25
N PHE A 119 0.70 10.12 20.94
CA PHE A 119 1.02 9.04 21.86
C PHE A 119 1.74 9.55 23.10
N THR A 120 2.55 10.58 22.99
CA THR A 120 3.22 11.19 24.14
C THR A 120 2.19 11.81 25.09
N ARG A 121 1.17 12.49 24.55
CA ARG A 121 0.09 13.09 25.36
C ARG A 121 -0.78 12.05 26.03
N GLU A 122 -0.99 10.90 25.37
CA GLU A 122 -1.90 9.86 25.82
C GLU A 122 -1.24 8.80 26.72
N ARG A 123 -0.13 9.12 27.35
CA ARG A 123 0.60 8.22 28.25
C ARG A 123 -0.26 7.63 29.36
N ARG A 124 -1.28 8.36 29.79
CA ARG A 124 -2.14 7.95 30.91
C ARG A 124 -3.05 6.77 30.54
N ASN A 125 -3.30 6.52 29.24
CA ASN A 125 -4.13 5.44 28.75
C ASN A 125 -3.26 4.31 28.20
N LEU A 126 -2.50 3.67 29.10
CA LEU A 126 -1.50 2.67 28.71
C LEU A 126 -2.07 1.53 27.87
N GLY A 127 -3.26 1.04 28.20
CA GLY A 127 -3.89 -0.06 27.46
C GLY A 127 -4.19 0.31 26.01
N THR A 128 -4.93 1.42 25.85
CA THR A 128 -5.29 1.93 24.51
C THR A 128 -4.04 2.30 23.71
N ARG A 129 -3.07 2.93 24.38
CA ARG A 129 -1.80 3.31 23.76
C ARG A 129 -1.06 2.09 23.23
N ARG A 130 -0.97 1.02 24.00
CA ARG A 130 -0.31 -0.22 23.58
C ARG A 130 -0.96 -0.82 22.36
N SER A 131 -2.29 -0.88 22.33
CA SER A 131 -3.05 -1.40 21.20
C SER A 131 -2.82 -0.56 19.95
N ALA A 132 -2.87 0.76 20.08
CA ALA A 132 -2.65 1.68 18.96
C ALA A 132 -1.22 1.63 18.44
N VAL A 133 -0.21 1.56 19.33
CA VAL A 133 1.20 1.43 18.94
C VAL A 133 1.42 0.11 18.19
N LYS A 134 0.82 -0.98 18.68
CA LYS A 134 0.93 -2.28 18.02
C LYS A 134 0.35 -2.23 16.61
N ALA A 135 -0.84 -1.65 16.44
CA ALA A 135 -1.49 -1.50 15.14
C ALA A 135 -0.64 -0.65 14.19
N LEU A 136 -0.08 0.46 14.67
CA LEU A 136 0.76 1.35 13.89
C LEU A 136 2.04 0.64 13.45
N ASN A 137 2.69 -0.12 14.33
CA ASN A 137 3.91 -0.83 14.01
C ASN A 137 3.66 -1.91 12.95
N GLN A 138 2.54 -2.62 13.06
CA GLN A 138 2.14 -3.62 12.06
C GLN A 138 1.92 -2.98 10.70
N TYR A 139 1.23 -1.84 10.68
CA TYR A 139 0.99 -1.09 9.45
C TYR A 139 2.29 -0.62 8.80
N LYS A 140 3.18 0.00 9.58
CA LYS A 140 4.47 0.49 9.06
C LYS A 140 5.31 -0.63 8.48
N HIS A 141 5.37 -1.77 9.16
CA HIS A 141 6.14 -2.93 8.69
C HIS A 141 5.59 -3.46 7.37
N ALA A 142 4.28 -3.64 7.28
CA ALA A 142 3.64 -4.18 6.09
C ALA A 142 3.73 -3.18 4.91
N MET A 143 3.53 -1.89 5.14
CA MET A 143 3.65 -0.87 4.09
C MET A 143 5.07 -0.71 3.59
N GLY A 144 6.06 -0.74 4.46
CA GLY A 144 7.46 -0.71 4.07
C GLY A 144 7.82 -1.85 3.14
N LYS A 145 7.37 -3.06 3.48
CA LYS A 145 7.55 -4.24 2.64
C LYS A 145 6.84 -4.09 1.29
N ALA A 146 5.57 -3.65 1.30
CA ALA A 146 4.79 -3.47 0.08
C ALA A 146 5.40 -2.43 -0.86
N GLU A 147 5.89 -1.32 -0.33
CA GLU A 147 6.55 -0.27 -1.10
C GLU A 147 7.84 -0.79 -1.76
N MET A 148 8.63 -1.52 -1.02
CA MET A 148 9.86 -2.13 -1.55
C MET A 148 9.56 -3.13 -2.65
N GLN A 149 8.49 -3.89 -2.54
CA GLN A 149 8.09 -4.87 -3.55
C GLN A 149 7.48 -4.24 -4.80
N ALA A 150 6.81 -3.08 -4.66
CA ALA A 150 6.11 -2.43 -5.77
C ALA A 150 7.05 -1.81 -6.81
N GLN A 151 8.22 -1.36 -6.38
CA GLN A 151 9.13 -0.61 -7.25
C GLN A 151 9.91 -1.41 -8.28
N PRO A 152 10.38 -2.64 -8.04
CA PRO A 152 11.45 -3.19 -8.86
C PRO A 152 11.07 -3.70 -10.23
N TYR A 153 9.86 -4.14 -10.47
CA TYR A 153 9.59 -4.99 -11.63
C TYR A 153 9.64 -4.28 -12.97
N PHE A 154 9.24 -3.03 -13.01
CA PHE A 154 9.15 -2.31 -14.28
C PHE A 154 10.15 -1.17 -14.41
N LEU A 155 10.65 -0.64 -13.29
CA LEU A 155 11.65 0.42 -13.31
C LEU A 155 13.02 -0.09 -13.76
N ASP A 156 13.42 -1.25 -13.28
CA ASP A 156 14.71 -1.84 -13.63
C ASP A 156 14.73 -2.43 -15.04
N LYS A 157 13.58 -2.63 -15.66
CA LYS A 157 13.46 -3.29 -16.96
C LYS A 157 13.23 -2.35 -18.12
N ARG A 158 13.38 -1.08 -17.91
CA ARG A 158 13.34 -0.07 -18.97
C ARG A 158 14.62 -0.03 -19.78
N HIS A 159 15.65 -0.64 -19.25
CA HIS A 159 16.95 -0.73 -19.90
C HIS A 159 17.07 -2.04 -20.69
#